data_a9cdeade73834e861cb6492f1b26258e
#
_entry.id   a9cdeade73834e861cb6492f1b26258e
#
_cell.length_a   1.000
_cell.length_b   1.000
_cell.length_c   1.000
_cell.angle_alpha   90.00
_cell.angle_beta   90.00
_cell.angle_gamma   90.00
#
_symmetry.space_group_name_H-M   'P 1'
#
loop_
_entity.id
_entity.type
_entity.pdbx_description
1 polymer ?
#
loop_
_entity_poly.entity_id
_entity_poly.type
_entity_poly.pdbx_seq_one_letter_code
_entity_poly.pdbx_strand_id
1 'polypeptide(L)'
;MDFCDAINALPGKEENRLYGKNFLRTWDMSDDEIKFIAKGACALKTLRDSNVSPKVFDSGIAVSMFSKKDSGMNLAFASGSDLLGLTIIDMDRKLGNNNIKETAAMASCMADALGICESDFIEKSSRYIKRIADSVEEAQKNGVIAQKPCVINLGSDEDSPVQTIADLQYMASRFGGIENLKGKKIAITWAYSPDGTRSLAVPQGLLSIVSRFGMNVVLAAPEGMELMPDAYERAEKNSEISGGTFERTTSMEEAFADADVVVPINWAPFSFLEKRTELSDANLGTYIDLLEHELRENNKEFIDWEVTEEMMEKTKDGKALLMHDIPVDVTDITCIRGEMTAQVYNANLTGLLSEAGMRPYVIAAMIILAKSEDPKAAFKTIAERATGRYF
;
A
#
# COMPACT_ATOMS: atom_id res chain seq x y z
N MET A 1 5.83 -19.96 7.60
CA MET A 1 5.58 -20.77 6.36
C MET A 1 6.93 -21.20 5.88
N ASP A 2 7.16 -22.51 5.66
CA ASP A 2 8.39 -23.01 5.07
C ASP A 2 8.48 -22.52 3.61
N PHE A 3 9.71 -22.38 3.08
CA PHE A 3 9.95 -21.92 1.72
C PHE A 3 9.29 -22.84 0.67
N CYS A 4 9.35 -24.16 0.88
CA CYS A 4 8.69 -25.15 0.03
C CYS A 4 7.17 -24.97 0.02
N ASP A 5 6.58 -24.67 1.18
CA ASP A 5 5.14 -24.43 1.30
C ASP A 5 4.73 -23.15 0.55
N ALA A 6 5.54 -22.08 0.66
CA ALA A 6 5.30 -20.83 -0.05
C ALA A 6 5.32 -21.03 -1.57
N ILE A 7 6.32 -21.75 -2.12
CA ILE A 7 6.40 -22.05 -3.55
C ILE A 7 5.26 -22.94 -4.02
N ASN A 8 4.93 -23.98 -3.25
CA ASN A 8 3.86 -24.89 -3.61
C ASN A 8 2.49 -24.23 -3.67
N ALA A 9 2.32 -23.14 -2.95
CA ALA A 9 1.11 -22.33 -2.93
C ALA A 9 1.06 -21.25 -4.02
N LEU A 10 2.13 -21.08 -4.82
CA LEU A 10 2.11 -20.17 -5.98
C LEU A 10 1.36 -20.77 -7.16
N PRO A 11 0.77 -19.94 -8.03
CA PRO A 11 0.06 -20.42 -9.21
C PRO A 11 1.02 -21.02 -10.23
N GLY A 12 0.62 -22.15 -10.81
CA GLY A 12 1.22 -22.67 -12.04
C GLY A 12 0.71 -21.92 -13.28
N LYS A 13 1.18 -22.32 -14.47
CA LYS A 13 0.86 -21.63 -15.73
C LYS A 13 -0.65 -21.44 -15.99
N GLU A 14 -1.45 -22.46 -15.73
CA GLU A 14 -2.91 -22.42 -16.00
C GLU A 14 -3.69 -21.60 -14.94
N GLU A 15 -3.11 -21.46 -13.75
CA GLU A 15 -3.72 -20.78 -12.62
C GLU A 15 -3.32 -19.30 -12.55
N ASN A 16 -2.20 -18.92 -13.18
CA ASN A 16 -1.68 -17.56 -13.10
C ASN A 16 -2.47 -16.56 -13.93
N ARG A 17 -3.51 -16.02 -13.34
CA ARG A 17 -4.32 -14.95 -13.93
C ARG A 17 -3.67 -13.56 -13.81
N LEU A 18 -2.52 -13.45 -13.17
CA LEU A 18 -1.78 -12.20 -13.01
C LEU A 18 -0.79 -11.95 -14.16
N TYR A 19 -0.53 -12.95 -15.02
CA TYR A 19 0.34 -12.78 -16.18
C TYR A 19 -0.16 -11.64 -17.09
N GLY A 20 0.71 -10.68 -17.36
CA GLY A 20 0.40 -9.51 -18.16
C GLY A 20 -0.55 -8.49 -17.47
N LYS A 21 -0.92 -8.64 -16.21
CA LYS A 21 -1.76 -7.66 -15.50
C LYS A 21 -0.99 -6.44 -15.02
N ASN A 22 -1.75 -5.35 -14.83
CA ASN A 22 -1.37 -4.17 -14.08
C ASN A 22 -1.99 -4.22 -12.69
N PHE A 23 -1.34 -3.61 -11.70
CA PHE A 23 -1.79 -3.59 -10.31
C PHE A 23 -2.22 -2.18 -9.91
N LEU A 24 -3.46 -1.82 -10.25
CA LEU A 24 -3.97 -0.46 -10.08
C LEU A 24 -4.74 -0.30 -8.76
N ARG A 25 -5.57 -1.28 -8.38
CA ARG A 25 -6.35 -1.28 -7.15
C ARG A 25 -6.53 -2.71 -6.64
N THR A 26 -6.44 -2.90 -5.34
CA THR A 26 -6.75 -4.19 -4.69
C THR A 26 -8.22 -4.58 -4.87
N TRP A 27 -9.08 -3.59 -5.04
CA TRP A 27 -10.53 -3.78 -5.24
C TRP A 27 -10.87 -4.52 -6.53
N ASP A 28 -10.02 -4.40 -7.56
CA ASP A 28 -10.18 -5.06 -8.87
C ASP A 28 -9.54 -6.46 -8.91
N MET A 29 -8.89 -6.87 -7.82
CA MET A 29 -8.26 -8.19 -7.71
C MET A 29 -9.19 -9.17 -7.01
N SER A 30 -9.15 -10.44 -7.41
CA SER A 30 -9.77 -11.52 -6.66
C SER A 30 -8.98 -11.84 -5.37
N ASP A 31 -9.62 -12.53 -4.43
CA ASP A 31 -8.94 -12.96 -3.19
C ASP A 31 -7.76 -13.88 -3.47
N ASP A 32 -7.87 -14.75 -4.49
CA ASP A 32 -6.78 -15.65 -4.89
C ASP A 32 -5.60 -14.86 -5.46
N GLU A 33 -5.85 -13.84 -6.28
CA GLU A 33 -4.80 -12.96 -6.82
C GLU A 33 -4.04 -12.24 -5.71
N ILE A 34 -4.77 -11.69 -4.72
CA ILE A 34 -4.16 -11.07 -3.53
C ILE A 34 -3.32 -12.09 -2.74
N LYS A 35 -3.88 -13.28 -2.50
CA LYS A 35 -3.17 -14.37 -1.81
C LYS A 35 -1.92 -14.83 -2.58
N PHE A 36 -1.95 -14.89 -3.89
CA PHE A 36 -0.78 -15.22 -4.70
C PHE A 36 0.32 -14.18 -4.57
N ILE A 37 -0.01 -12.89 -4.59
CA ILE A 37 0.96 -11.82 -4.37
C ILE A 37 1.57 -11.92 -2.96
N ALA A 38 0.74 -12.09 -1.93
CA ALA A 38 1.20 -12.22 -0.55
C ALA A 38 2.11 -13.45 -0.35
N LYS A 39 1.78 -14.59 -0.96
CA LYS A 39 2.61 -15.81 -0.93
C LYS A 39 3.93 -15.63 -1.69
N GLY A 40 3.90 -14.98 -2.85
CA GLY A 40 5.09 -14.61 -3.62
C GLY A 40 6.03 -13.71 -2.82
N ALA A 41 5.49 -12.70 -2.15
CA ALA A 41 6.23 -11.82 -1.27
C ALA A 41 6.89 -12.59 -0.11
N CYS A 42 6.17 -13.50 0.51
CA CYS A 42 6.71 -14.38 1.56
C CYS A 42 7.87 -15.26 1.05
N ALA A 43 7.71 -15.88 -0.13
CA ALA A 43 8.76 -16.69 -0.74
C ALA A 43 10.03 -15.88 -1.06
N LEU A 44 9.87 -14.67 -1.64
CA LEU A 44 10.99 -13.77 -1.93
C LEU A 44 11.72 -13.32 -0.67
N LYS A 45 10.97 -12.99 0.39
CA LYS A 45 11.55 -12.66 1.69
C LYS A 45 12.36 -13.82 2.25
N THR A 46 11.82 -15.03 2.22
CA THR A 46 12.50 -16.24 2.71
C THR A 46 13.80 -16.51 1.94
N LEU A 47 13.80 -16.36 0.60
CA LEU A 47 15.01 -16.47 -0.22
C LEU A 47 16.08 -15.47 0.24
N ARG A 48 15.69 -14.20 0.40
CA ARG A 48 16.61 -13.15 0.83
C ARG A 48 17.18 -13.42 2.22
N ASP A 49 16.33 -13.81 3.17
CA ASP A 49 16.73 -14.13 4.55
C ASP A 49 17.70 -15.34 4.59
N SER A 50 17.58 -16.25 3.62
CA SER A 50 18.47 -17.40 3.42
C SER A 50 19.70 -17.11 2.55
N ASN A 51 20.01 -15.84 2.27
CA ASN A 51 21.10 -15.40 1.38
C ASN A 51 21.03 -15.95 -0.07
N VAL A 52 19.83 -16.32 -0.55
CA VAL A 52 19.62 -16.74 -1.94
C VAL A 52 19.16 -15.57 -2.79
N SER A 53 19.78 -15.39 -3.95
CA SER A 53 19.42 -14.32 -4.88
C SER A 53 18.16 -14.68 -5.68
N PRO A 54 17.07 -13.91 -5.57
CA PRO A 54 15.86 -14.13 -6.36
C PRO A 54 15.92 -13.48 -7.75
N LYS A 55 17.11 -13.09 -8.22
CA LYS A 55 17.31 -12.43 -9.51
C LYS A 55 16.75 -13.29 -10.66
N VAL A 56 15.85 -12.72 -11.46
CA VAL A 56 15.22 -13.33 -12.65
C VAL A 56 15.50 -12.56 -13.94
N PHE A 57 15.90 -11.29 -13.83
CA PHE A 57 16.28 -10.46 -14.96
C PHE A 57 17.80 -10.35 -15.03
N ASP A 58 18.39 -10.67 -16.18
CA ASP A 58 19.82 -10.42 -16.45
C ASP A 58 20.06 -8.97 -16.87
N SER A 59 19.03 -8.33 -17.42
CA SER A 59 18.99 -6.93 -17.80
C SER A 59 17.54 -6.45 -17.78
N GLY A 60 17.32 -5.15 -17.74
CA GLY A 60 16.00 -4.54 -17.77
C GLY A 60 15.93 -3.31 -16.89
N ILE A 61 14.87 -2.55 -17.04
CA ILE A 61 14.68 -1.25 -16.37
C ILE A 61 13.34 -1.23 -15.66
N ALA A 62 13.37 -0.78 -14.40
CA ALA A 62 12.19 -0.36 -13.67
C ALA A 62 12.18 1.17 -13.57
N VAL A 63 11.07 1.80 -13.93
CA VAL A 63 10.93 3.26 -13.91
C VAL A 63 9.97 3.65 -12.80
N SER A 64 10.38 4.58 -11.92
CA SER A 64 9.53 5.21 -10.92
C SER A 64 9.09 6.61 -11.35
N MET A 65 7.83 6.96 -11.03
CA MET A 65 7.23 8.26 -11.29
C MET A 65 6.49 8.72 -10.04
N PHE A 66 7.01 9.73 -9.36
CA PHE A 66 6.43 10.28 -8.15
C PHE A 66 6.04 11.75 -8.34
N SER A 67 4.82 12.13 -7.92
CA SER A 67 4.39 13.53 -7.90
C SER A 67 5.07 14.32 -6.79
N LYS A 68 5.21 13.70 -5.64
CA LYS A 68 5.96 14.19 -4.49
C LYS A 68 7.01 13.16 -4.10
N LYS A 69 8.09 13.60 -3.47
CA LYS A 69 9.10 12.68 -2.94
C LYS A 69 8.52 11.90 -1.75
N ASP A 70 8.08 10.69 -2.02
CA ASP A 70 7.83 9.68 -1.00
C ASP A 70 9.07 8.80 -0.89
N SER A 71 9.90 9.08 0.11
CA SER A 71 11.16 8.36 0.29
C SER A 71 10.95 6.88 0.63
N GLY A 72 9.88 6.54 1.36
CA GLY A 72 9.59 5.17 1.79
C GLY A 72 9.17 4.28 0.63
N MET A 73 8.17 4.72 -0.13
CA MET A 73 7.65 3.94 -1.26
C MET A 73 8.63 3.92 -2.44
N ASN A 74 9.38 5.01 -2.69
CA ASN A 74 10.41 5.03 -3.71
C ASN A 74 11.54 4.03 -3.40
N LEU A 75 12.01 4.01 -2.14
CA LEU A 75 12.99 3.04 -1.69
C LEU A 75 12.47 1.59 -1.79
N ALA A 76 11.19 1.37 -1.46
CA ALA A 76 10.56 0.07 -1.58
C ALA A 76 10.50 -0.41 -3.05
N PHE A 77 10.13 0.49 -3.99
CA PHE A 77 10.10 0.17 -5.41
C PHE A 77 11.49 -0.12 -5.95
N ALA A 78 12.47 0.71 -5.60
CA ALA A 78 13.85 0.49 -5.98
C ALA A 78 14.39 -0.85 -5.45
N SER A 79 14.19 -1.13 -4.15
CA SER A 79 14.64 -2.37 -3.53
C SER A 79 13.96 -3.62 -4.09
N GLY A 80 12.64 -3.56 -4.36
CA GLY A 80 11.89 -4.68 -4.94
C GLY A 80 12.30 -4.98 -6.38
N SER A 81 12.56 -3.95 -7.17
CA SER A 81 13.02 -4.06 -8.56
C SER A 81 14.46 -4.58 -8.64
N ASP A 82 15.37 -4.03 -7.81
CA ASP A 82 16.77 -4.48 -7.72
C ASP A 82 16.86 -5.96 -7.27
N LEU A 83 16.00 -6.36 -6.34
CA LEU A 83 15.93 -7.75 -5.87
C LEU A 83 15.76 -8.74 -7.02
N LEU A 84 15.03 -8.36 -8.06
CA LEU A 84 14.80 -9.16 -9.27
C LEU A 84 15.88 -8.95 -10.34
N GLY A 85 16.77 -7.96 -10.20
CA GLY A 85 17.86 -7.66 -11.13
C GLY A 85 17.54 -6.54 -12.14
N LEU A 86 16.49 -5.75 -11.90
CA LEU A 86 16.17 -4.58 -12.74
C LEU A 86 17.01 -3.37 -12.32
N THR A 87 17.43 -2.57 -13.30
CA THR A 87 18.04 -1.25 -13.06
C THR A 87 16.94 -0.22 -12.83
N ILE A 88 17.08 0.63 -11.82
CA ILE A 88 16.07 1.62 -11.44
C ILE A 88 16.38 2.97 -12.08
N ILE A 89 15.37 3.57 -12.70
CA ILE A 89 15.40 4.96 -13.21
C ILE A 89 14.25 5.72 -12.58
N ASP A 90 14.57 6.78 -11.86
CA ASP A 90 13.58 7.72 -11.33
C ASP A 90 13.33 8.82 -12.37
N MET A 91 12.10 8.90 -12.86
CA MET A 91 11.69 9.94 -13.80
C MET A 91 11.10 11.12 -13.05
N ASP A 92 11.77 12.29 -13.17
CA ASP A 92 11.22 13.53 -12.66
C ASP A 92 9.95 13.91 -13.45
N ARG A 93 8.83 14.01 -12.75
CA ARG A 93 7.51 14.35 -13.31
C ARG A 93 7.40 15.73 -13.93
N LYS A 94 8.41 16.60 -13.79
CA LYS A 94 8.45 17.93 -14.44
C LYS A 94 8.43 17.89 -15.97
N LEU A 95 8.52 16.70 -16.57
CA LEU A 95 8.32 16.49 -18.00
C LEU A 95 6.83 16.59 -18.41
N GLY A 96 6.22 17.72 -18.07
CA GLY A 96 5.02 18.30 -18.67
C GLY A 96 3.73 17.47 -18.63
N ASN A 97 2.74 17.99 -17.92
CA ASN A 97 1.35 17.49 -17.83
C ASN A 97 0.64 17.30 -19.20
N ASN A 98 1.22 17.74 -20.32
CA ASN A 98 0.53 17.78 -21.61
C ASN A 98 0.71 16.52 -22.46
N ASN A 99 1.68 15.62 -22.17
CA ASN A 99 1.98 14.44 -22.97
C ASN A 99 2.12 13.14 -22.17
N ILE A 100 1.22 12.91 -21.21
CA ILE A 100 1.21 11.69 -20.40
C ILE A 100 1.23 10.42 -21.28
N LYS A 101 0.42 10.42 -22.33
CA LYS A 101 0.29 9.29 -23.25
C LYS A 101 1.61 9.00 -23.98
N GLU A 102 2.29 10.03 -24.45
CA GLU A 102 3.58 9.89 -25.14
C GLU A 102 4.69 9.48 -24.20
N THR A 103 4.73 10.09 -23.00
CA THR A 103 5.74 9.72 -21.97
C THR A 103 5.56 8.29 -21.50
N ALA A 104 4.31 7.86 -21.25
CA ALA A 104 4.00 6.49 -20.86
C ALA A 104 4.32 5.50 -21.98
N ALA A 105 3.97 5.82 -23.23
CA ALA A 105 4.29 5.00 -24.39
C ALA A 105 5.81 4.89 -24.59
N MET A 106 6.55 5.98 -24.44
CA MET A 106 8.01 5.97 -24.49
C MET A 106 8.62 5.11 -23.38
N ALA A 107 8.19 5.30 -22.15
CA ALA A 107 8.67 4.51 -21.02
C ALA A 107 8.35 3.02 -21.20
N SER A 108 7.16 2.68 -21.73
CA SER A 108 6.74 1.31 -21.99
C SER A 108 7.60 0.58 -23.03
N CYS A 109 8.21 1.31 -23.98
CA CYS A 109 9.12 0.73 -24.96
C CYS A 109 10.47 0.33 -24.37
N MET A 110 10.82 0.80 -23.18
CA MET A 110 12.16 0.69 -22.61
C MET A 110 12.16 0.00 -21.24
N ALA A 111 11.02 -0.09 -20.56
CA ALA A 111 10.94 -0.59 -19.20
C ALA A 111 10.22 -1.94 -19.09
N ASP A 112 10.56 -2.69 -18.04
CA ASP A 112 9.90 -3.94 -17.65
C ASP A 112 8.85 -3.73 -16.55
N ALA A 113 9.02 -2.69 -15.73
CA ALA A 113 8.08 -2.30 -14.70
C ALA A 113 7.98 -0.77 -14.59
N LEU A 114 6.77 -0.27 -14.32
CA LEU A 114 6.49 1.14 -14.06
C LEU A 114 5.83 1.25 -12.70
N GLY A 115 6.46 1.95 -11.75
CA GLY A 115 5.91 2.27 -10.44
C GLY A 115 5.45 3.73 -10.41
N ILE A 116 4.18 3.98 -10.09
CA ILE A 116 3.59 5.32 -10.17
C ILE A 116 2.95 5.67 -8.84
N CYS A 117 3.35 6.80 -8.25
CA CYS A 117 2.76 7.37 -7.06
C CYS A 117 2.21 8.77 -7.36
N GLU A 118 0.90 8.89 -7.25
CA GLU A 118 0.15 10.12 -7.47
C GLU A 118 -1.09 10.11 -6.60
N SER A 119 -1.12 10.90 -5.55
CA SER A 119 -2.19 10.84 -4.54
C SER A 119 -2.77 12.20 -4.17
N ASP A 120 -2.38 13.27 -4.89
CA ASP A 120 -2.70 14.63 -4.46
C ASP A 120 -4.15 15.04 -4.76
N PHE A 121 -4.78 14.48 -5.78
CA PHE A 121 -6.07 14.97 -6.28
C PHE A 121 -7.06 13.84 -6.47
N ILE A 122 -8.23 13.97 -5.84
CA ILE A 122 -9.32 12.99 -5.92
C ILE A 122 -9.75 12.79 -7.38
N GLU A 123 -10.00 11.53 -7.74
CA GLU A 123 -10.34 11.04 -9.09
C GLU A 123 -9.29 11.30 -10.18
N LYS A 124 -8.46 12.30 -10.02
CA LYS A 124 -7.43 12.62 -11.02
C LYS A 124 -6.22 11.73 -10.89
N SER A 125 -5.82 11.43 -9.68
CA SER A 125 -4.64 10.62 -9.40
C SER A 125 -4.82 9.19 -9.90
N SER A 126 -5.89 8.52 -9.54
CA SER A 126 -6.23 7.18 -10.03
C SER A 126 -6.47 7.16 -11.55
N ARG A 127 -7.17 8.17 -12.08
CA ARG A 127 -7.38 8.33 -13.53
C ARG A 127 -6.07 8.54 -14.29
N TYR A 128 -5.10 9.26 -13.71
CA TYR A 128 -3.78 9.45 -14.28
C TYR A 128 -3.03 8.12 -14.41
N ILE A 129 -2.98 7.34 -13.32
CA ILE A 129 -2.32 6.03 -13.31
C ILE A 129 -3.00 5.07 -14.31
N LYS A 130 -4.34 5.08 -14.34
CA LYS A 130 -5.10 4.29 -15.31
C LYS A 130 -4.78 4.66 -16.75
N ARG A 131 -4.68 5.94 -17.08
CA ARG A 131 -4.31 6.38 -18.44
C ARG A 131 -2.93 5.88 -18.88
N ILE A 132 -1.98 5.81 -17.95
CA ILE A 132 -0.66 5.24 -18.23
C ILE A 132 -0.80 3.75 -18.54
N ALA A 133 -1.52 3.00 -17.71
CA ALA A 133 -1.76 1.59 -17.91
C ALA A 133 -2.46 1.32 -19.25
N ASP A 134 -3.52 2.08 -19.58
CA ASP A 134 -4.25 1.97 -20.85
C ASP A 134 -3.32 2.27 -22.07
N SER A 135 -2.41 3.25 -21.95
CA SER A 135 -1.46 3.57 -23.03
C SER A 135 -0.44 2.46 -23.26
N VAL A 136 0.00 1.80 -22.20
CA VAL A 136 0.89 0.63 -22.26
C VAL A 136 0.19 -0.54 -22.95
N GLU A 137 -1.06 -0.80 -22.63
CA GLU A 137 -1.87 -1.85 -23.26
C GLU A 137 -2.14 -1.55 -24.75
N GLU A 138 -2.43 -0.30 -25.08
CA GLU A 138 -2.60 0.15 -26.47
C GLU A 138 -1.31 -0.06 -27.27
N ALA A 139 -0.14 0.27 -26.71
CA ALA A 139 1.16 0.06 -27.36
C ALA A 139 1.44 -1.44 -27.63
N GLN A 140 1.09 -2.32 -26.70
CA GLN A 140 1.22 -3.77 -26.92
C GLN A 140 0.24 -4.25 -28.00
N LYS A 141 -1.02 -3.86 -27.92
CA LYS A 141 -2.08 -4.25 -28.86
C LYS A 141 -1.74 -3.81 -30.29
N ASN A 142 -1.13 -2.66 -30.46
CA ASN A 142 -0.72 -2.10 -31.75
C ASN A 142 0.63 -2.65 -32.24
N GLY A 143 1.25 -3.59 -31.52
CA GLY A 143 2.51 -4.22 -31.91
C GLY A 143 3.74 -3.31 -31.77
N VAL A 144 3.62 -2.18 -31.05
CA VAL A 144 4.75 -1.27 -30.77
C VAL A 144 5.74 -1.93 -29.83
N ILE A 145 5.23 -2.69 -28.84
CA ILE A 145 6.01 -3.46 -27.88
C ILE A 145 5.58 -4.92 -27.88
N ALA A 146 6.55 -5.83 -27.87
CA ALA A 146 6.27 -7.27 -27.79
C ALA A 146 5.94 -7.71 -26.34
N GLN A 147 6.60 -7.08 -25.37
CA GLN A 147 6.42 -7.35 -23.94
C GLN A 147 6.09 -6.05 -23.23
N LYS A 148 4.90 -5.97 -22.67
CA LYS A 148 4.53 -4.76 -21.92
C LYS A 148 5.14 -4.74 -20.53
N PRO A 149 5.51 -3.57 -20.01
CA PRO A 149 5.84 -3.42 -18.60
C PRO A 149 4.63 -3.71 -17.71
N CYS A 150 4.92 -4.13 -16.49
CA CYS A 150 3.93 -4.19 -15.42
C CYS A 150 3.75 -2.79 -14.82
N VAL A 151 2.53 -2.26 -14.82
CA VAL A 151 2.22 -0.98 -14.16
C VAL A 151 1.72 -1.24 -12.74
N ILE A 152 2.39 -0.62 -11.76
CA ILE A 152 2.10 -0.76 -10.33
C ILE A 152 1.73 0.61 -9.77
N ASN A 153 0.52 0.71 -9.21
CA ASN A 153 0.11 1.84 -8.38
C ASN A 153 0.83 1.75 -7.03
N LEU A 154 1.72 2.69 -6.76
CA LEU A 154 2.46 2.82 -5.50
C LEU A 154 1.71 3.65 -4.47
N GLY A 155 0.70 4.40 -4.89
CA GLY A 155 -0.18 5.24 -4.09
C GLY A 155 -0.99 6.16 -4.98
N SER A 156 -2.32 6.09 -4.89
CA SER A 156 -3.26 6.99 -5.56
C SER A 156 -4.14 7.71 -4.53
N ASP A 157 -5.20 8.32 -4.97
CA ASP A 157 -6.25 8.89 -4.13
C ASP A 157 -7.19 7.81 -3.56
N GLU A 158 -7.30 6.67 -4.21
CA GLU A 158 -8.22 5.59 -3.86
C GLU A 158 -7.55 4.47 -3.06
N ASP A 159 -6.40 4.00 -3.52
CA ASP A 159 -5.73 2.80 -2.98
C ASP A 159 -4.22 2.88 -3.14
N SER A 160 -3.52 2.16 -2.27
CA SER A 160 -2.09 1.87 -2.36
C SER A 160 -1.90 0.35 -2.33
N PRO A 161 -2.03 -0.36 -3.47
CA PRO A 161 -2.02 -1.82 -3.52
C PRO A 161 -0.79 -2.46 -2.88
N VAL A 162 0.35 -1.80 -2.98
CA VAL A 162 1.61 -2.27 -2.38
C VAL A 162 1.52 -2.23 -0.86
N GLN A 163 1.09 -1.07 -0.28
CA GLN A 163 0.92 -0.94 1.16
C GLN A 163 -0.14 -1.89 1.68
N THR A 164 -1.31 -1.86 1.06
CA THR A 164 -2.47 -2.67 1.45
C THR A 164 -2.14 -4.17 1.52
N ILE A 165 -1.41 -4.70 0.53
CA ILE A 165 -1.01 -6.13 0.53
C ILE A 165 0.15 -6.37 1.50
N ALA A 166 1.05 -5.40 1.71
CA ALA A 166 2.12 -5.51 2.70
C ALA A 166 1.54 -5.59 4.12
N ASP A 167 0.53 -4.79 4.43
CA ASP A 167 -0.19 -4.81 5.72
C ASP A 167 -0.88 -6.15 5.95
N LEU A 168 -1.60 -6.64 4.94
CA LEU A 168 -2.22 -7.97 4.99
C LEU A 168 -1.18 -9.07 5.23
N GLN A 169 -0.06 -9.03 4.51
CA GLN A 169 1.02 -10.01 4.64
C GLN A 169 1.69 -9.92 6.01
N TYR A 170 1.87 -8.72 6.55
CA TYR A 170 2.44 -8.53 7.87
C TYR A 170 1.51 -9.09 8.95
N MET A 171 0.22 -8.74 8.94
CA MET A 171 -0.78 -9.33 9.83
C MET A 171 -0.81 -10.86 9.73
N ALA A 172 -0.85 -11.41 8.51
CA ALA A 172 -0.82 -12.85 8.28
C ALA A 172 0.41 -13.52 8.90
N SER A 173 1.57 -12.87 8.81
CA SER A 173 2.81 -13.38 9.42
C SER A 173 2.75 -13.44 10.96
N ARG A 174 2.05 -12.47 11.57
CA ARG A 174 1.88 -12.35 13.03
C ARG A 174 0.84 -13.32 13.59
N PHE A 175 -0.20 -13.59 12.82
CA PHE A 175 -1.32 -14.46 13.22
C PHE A 175 -1.27 -15.88 12.63
N GLY A 176 -0.20 -16.22 11.89
CA GLY A 176 0.04 -17.58 11.40
C GLY A 176 -0.70 -17.93 10.11
N GLY A 177 -1.23 -16.94 9.37
CA GLY A 177 -1.88 -17.10 8.07
C GLY A 177 -3.01 -16.11 7.84
N ILE A 178 -3.36 -15.90 6.58
CA ILE A 178 -4.46 -14.99 6.19
C ILE A 178 -5.80 -15.52 6.75
N GLU A 179 -5.99 -16.81 6.74
CA GLU A 179 -7.22 -17.47 7.22
C GLU A 179 -7.46 -17.25 8.73
N ASN A 180 -6.40 -17.00 9.49
CA ASN A 180 -6.48 -16.74 10.93
C ASN A 180 -6.83 -15.27 11.26
N LEU A 181 -6.97 -14.42 10.27
CA LEU A 181 -7.44 -13.04 10.45
C LEU A 181 -8.96 -12.97 10.65
N LYS A 182 -9.69 -13.96 10.16
CA LYS A 182 -11.15 -14.00 10.31
C LYS A 182 -11.58 -13.95 11.77
N GLY A 183 -12.49 -13.01 12.07
CA GLY A 183 -13.02 -12.79 13.41
C GLY A 183 -12.12 -12.00 14.36
N LYS A 184 -10.89 -11.63 13.95
CA LYS A 184 -10.04 -10.73 14.74
C LYS A 184 -10.55 -9.30 14.62
N LYS A 185 -10.47 -8.54 15.71
CA LYS A 185 -10.86 -7.13 15.73
C LYS A 185 -9.69 -6.27 15.30
N ILE A 186 -9.94 -5.39 14.34
CA ILE A 186 -9.00 -4.34 13.92
C ILE A 186 -9.64 -2.97 14.12
N ALA A 187 -8.92 -2.07 14.79
CA ALA A 187 -9.25 -0.66 14.92
C ALA A 187 -8.41 0.14 13.92
N ILE A 188 -9.05 0.71 12.91
CA ILE A 188 -8.45 1.71 12.02
C ILE A 188 -8.89 3.06 12.55
N THR A 189 -7.95 3.90 13.01
CA THR A 189 -8.32 5.16 13.64
C THR A 189 -7.61 6.33 12.99
N TRP A 190 -8.34 7.43 12.80
CA TRP A 190 -7.69 8.70 12.57
C TRP A 190 -6.77 9.01 13.75
N ALA A 191 -5.64 9.65 13.48
CA ALA A 191 -4.72 10.13 14.50
C ALA A 191 -4.22 11.53 14.14
N TYR A 192 -3.93 12.34 15.14
CA TYR A 192 -3.49 13.71 14.94
C TYR A 192 -2.11 13.78 14.30
N SER A 193 -1.96 14.58 13.25
CA SER A 193 -0.69 14.91 12.62
C SER A 193 -0.61 16.42 12.35
N PRO A 194 0.54 17.06 12.59
CA PRO A 194 0.74 18.47 12.23
C PRO A 194 0.63 18.74 10.74
N ASP A 195 0.92 17.76 9.88
CA ASP A 195 0.77 17.88 8.43
C ASP A 195 -0.72 17.89 8.04
N GLY A 196 -1.49 16.90 8.48
CA GLY A 196 -2.93 16.82 8.28
C GLY A 196 -3.40 16.66 6.83
N THR A 197 -2.50 16.58 5.85
CA THR A 197 -2.84 16.59 4.41
C THR A 197 -2.64 15.24 3.72
N ARG A 198 -2.49 14.15 4.49
CA ARG A 198 -2.20 12.81 3.95
C ARG A 198 -3.36 12.26 3.12
N SER A 199 -3.02 11.40 2.17
CA SER A 199 -3.96 10.75 1.25
C SER A 199 -4.91 9.78 1.96
N LEU A 200 -6.06 9.54 1.34
CA LEU A 200 -7.03 8.51 1.75
C LEU A 200 -6.62 7.08 1.35
N ALA A 201 -5.62 6.92 0.50
CA ALA A 201 -5.25 5.63 -0.10
C ALA A 201 -5.02 4.51 0.91
N VAL A 202 -4.26 4.80 1.98
CA VAL A 202 -3.88 3.79 2.98
C VAL A 202 -5.07 3.36 3.83
N PRO A 203 -5.81 4.26 4.51
CA PRO A 203 -6.96 3.83 5.31
C PRO A 203 -8.05 3.18 4.46
N GLN A 204 -8.30 3.61 3.23
CA GLN A 204 -9.32 3.02 2.34
C GLN A 204 -8.90 1.65 1.82
N GLY A 205 -7.65 1.49 1.39
CA GLY A 205 -7.10 0.21 0.96
C GLY A 205 -7.13 -0.81 2.09
N LEU A 206 -6.67 -0.41 3.28
CA LEU A 206 -6.69 -1.26 4.47
C LEU A 206 -8.11 -1.65 4.85
N LEU A 207 -9.05 -0.69 4.95
CA LEU A 207 -10.45 -0.93 5.24
C LEU A 207 -11.06 -1.97 4.28
N SER A 208 -10.80 -1.81 2.98
CA SER A 208 -11.30 -2.71 1.95
C SER A 208 -10.74 -4.12 2.10
N ILE A 209 -9.43 -4.28 2.36
CA ILE A 209 -8.81 -5.61 2.38
C ILE A 209 -9.15 -6.38 3.66
N VAL A 210 -9.16 -5.75 4.82
CA VAL A 210 -9.43 -6.44 6.09
C VAL A 210 -10.89 -6.88 6.20
N SER A 211 -11.83 -6.10 5.68
CA SER A 211 -13.24 -6.49 5.59
C SER A 211 -13.46 -7.69 4.66
N ARG A 212 -12.69 -7.82 3.56
CA ARG A 212 -12.74 -8.98 2.65
C ARG A 212 -12.28 -10.28 3.29
N PHE A 213 -11.31 -10.20 4.21
CA PHE A 213 -10.77 -11.38 4.89
C PHE A 213 -11.45 -11.67 6.25
N GLY A 214 -12.63 -11.07 6.47
CA GLY A 214 -13.54 -11.43 7.56
C GLY A 214 -13.12 -10.93 8.93
N MET A 215 -12.34 -9.86 9.00
CA MET A 215 -12.02 -9.20 10.27
C MET A 215 -13.24 -8.40 10.77
N ASN A 216 -13.30 -8.19 12.08
CA ASN A 216 -14.25 -7.28 12.72
C ASN A 216 -13.61 -5.89 12.73
N VAL A 217 -14.08 -5.02 11.85
CA VAL A 217 -13.45 -3.72 11.59
C VAL A 217 -14.19 -2.63 12.35
N VAL A 218 -13.48 -1.82 13.12
CA VAL A 218 -13.97 -0.58 13.71
C VAL A 218 -13.16 0.57 13.14
N LEU A 219 -13.83 1.46 12.41
CA LEU A 219 -13.24 2.70 11.90
C LEU A 219 -13.61 3.85 12.85
N ALA A 220 -12.60 4.47 13.46
CA ALA A 220 -12.79 5.61 14.35
C ALA A 220 -12.17 6.88 13.76
N ALA A 221 -12.95 7.95 13.71
CA ALA A 221 -12.47 9.26 13.28
C ALA A 221 -13.30 10.37 13.93
N PRO A 222 -12.73 11.58 14.15
CA PRO A 222 -13.51 12.75 14.52
C PRO A 222 -14.59 13.06 13.47
N GLU A 223 -15.64 13.77 13.87
CA GLU A 223 -16.61 14.30 12.91
C GLU A 223 -15.89 15.20 11.90
N GLY A 224 -16.23 15.07 10.62
CA GLY A 224 -15.62 15.82 9.53
C GLY A 224 -14.42 15.11 8.88
N MET A 225 -13.89 14.02 9.44
CA MET A 225 -12.77 13.27 8.90
C MET A 225 -13.21 12.05 8.07
N GLU A 226 -14.18 12.24 7.17
CA GLU A 226 -14.73 11.16 6.36
C GLU A 226 -13.75 10.69 5.27
N LEU A 227 -13.81 9.37 4.99
CA LEU A 227 -13.28 8.73 3.79
C LEU A 227 -14.23 8.93 2.61
N MET A 228 -13.85 8.45 1.42
CA MET A 228 -14.76 8.42 0.27
C MET A 228 -15.98 7.53 0.56
N PRO A 229 -17.19 7.93 0.13
CA PRO A 229 -18.40 7.13 0.36
C PRO A 229 -18.29 5.68 -0.10
N ASP A 230 -17.70 5.44 -1.28
CA ASP A 230 -17.47 4.11 -1.84
C ASP A 230 -16.64 3.19 -0.93
N ALA A 231 -15.77 3.74 -0.09
CA ALA A 231 -14.96 2.95 0.85
C ALA A 231 -15.84 2.31 1.93
N TYR A 232 -16.84 3.03 2.42
CA TYR A 232 -17.79 2.52 3.42
C TYR A 232 -18.69 1.44 2.84
N GLU A 233 -19.32 1.72 1.69
CA GLU A 233 -20.20 0.77 1.00
C GLU A 233 -19.46 -0.55 0.69
N ARG A 234 -18.21 -0.44 0.30
CA ARG A 234 -17.35 -1.59 0.03
C ARG A 234 -17.05 -2.39 1.29
N ALA A 235 -16.73 -1.71 2.40
CA ALA A 235 -16.45 -2.37 3.68
C ALA A 235 -17.68 -3.10 4.22
N GLU A 236 -18.86 -2.49 4.15
CA GLU A 236 -20.14 -3.10 4.53
C GLU A 236 -20.39 -4.37 3.71
N LYS A 237 -20.36 -4.25 2.38
CA LYS A 237 -20.56 -5.38 1.48
C LYS A 237 -19.55 -6.51 1.68
N ASN A 238 -18.27 -6.17 1.83
CA ASN A 238 -17.22 -7.16 2.07
C ASN A 238 -17.45 -7.90 3.40
N SER A 239 -17.80 -7.17 4.47
CA SER A 239 -18.08 -7.75 5.78
C SER A 239 -19.25 -8.72 5.74
N GLU A 240 -20.34 -8.36 5.05
CA GLU A 240 -21.49 -9.26 4.83
C GLU A 240 -21.08 -10.57 4.14
N ILE A 241 -20.26 -10.48 3.08
CA ILE A 241 -19.82 -11.64 2.30
C ILE A 241 -18.84 -12.51 3.08
N SER A 242 -17.89 -11.91 3.76
CA SER A 242 -16.81 -12.62 4.47
C SER A 242 -17.23 -13.17 5.82
N GLY A 243 -18.31 -12.63 6.40
CA GLY A 243 -18.80 -12.95 7.75
C GLY A 243 -18.02 -12.24 8.85
N GLY A 244 -17.39 -11.10 8.53
CA GLY A 244 -16.87 -10.11 9.49
C GLY A 244 -17.91 -9.07 9.85
N THR A 245 -17.49 -7.99 10.53
CA THR A 245 -18.31 -6.81 10.84
C THR A 245 -17.63 -5.53 10.42
N PHE A 246 -18.41 -4.49 10.18
CA PHE A 246 -17.88 -3.13 9.99
C PHE A 246 -18.71 -2.15 10.83
N GLU A 247 -18.03 -1.39 11.67
CA GLU A 247 -18.63 -0.39 12.56
C GLU A 247 -17.87 0.93 12.46
N ARG A 248 -18.56 2.04 12.70
CA ARG A 248 -17.97 3.39 12.75
C ARG A 248 -18.23 4.01 14.12
N THR A 249 -17.24 4.72 14.64
CA THR A 249 -17.36 5.48 15.90
C THR A 249 -16.57 6.77 15.83
N THR A 250 -16.92 7.71 16.69
CA THR A 250 -16.16 8.95 16.94
C THR A 250 -15.28 8.83 18.19
N SER A 251 -15.06 7.62 18.70
CA SER A 251 -14.27 7.36 19.90
C SER A 251 -13.11 6.39 19.56
N MET A 252 -11.88 6.88 19.68
CA MET A 252 -10.68 6.04 19.57
C MET A 252 -10.69 4.95 20.66
N GLU A 253 -11.14 5.29 21.87
CA GLU A 253 -11.22 4.36 23.00
C GLU A 253 -12.14 3.17 22.72
N GLU A 254 -13.34 3.41 22.17
CA GLU A 254 -14.26 2.34 21.78
C GLU A 254 -13.67 1.42 20.69
N ALA A 255 -12.96 2.02 19.73
CA ALA A 255 -12.31 1.26 18.69
C ALA A 255 -11.19 0.36 19.25
N PHE A 256 -10.38 0.87 20.18
CA PHE A 256 -9.26 0.14 20.78
C PHE A 256 -9.69 -0.98 21.73
N ALA A 257 -10.87 -0.87 22.36
CA ALA A 257 -11.34 -1.87 23.32
C ALA A 257 -11.31 -3.29 22.69
N ASP A 258 -10.55 -4.21 23.31
CA ASP A 258 -10.37 -5.60 22.87
C ASP A 258 -9.86 -5.79 21.43
N ALA A 259 -9.24 -4.79 20.81
CA ALA A 259 -8.69 -4.90 19.47
C ALA A 259 -7.48 -5.85 19.45
N ASP A 260 -7.42 -6.76 18.44
CA ASP A 260 -6.25 -7.58 18.12
C ASP A 260 -5.19 -6.81 17.34
N VAL A 261 -5.63 -5.80 16.55
CA VAL A 261 -4.79 -4.93 15.72
C VAL A 261 -5.26 -3.49 15.85
N VAL A 262 -4.33 -2.55 15.93
CA VAL A 262 -4.61 -1.11 15.93
C VAL A 262 -3.76 -0.39 14.89
N VAL A 263 -4.38 0.47 14.12
CA VAL A 263 -3.73 1.20 13.01
C VAL A 263 -4.12 2.67 13.08
N PRO A 264 -3.40 3.46 13.89
CA PRO A 264 -3.59 4.91 13.96
C PRO A 264 -2.92 5.56 12.76
N ILE A 265 -3.69 6.22 11.91
CA ILE A 265 -3.17 6.86 10.70
C ILE A 265 -3.85 8.22 10.53
N ASN A 266 -3.09 9.26 10.17
CA ASN A 266 -3.66 10.53 9.75
C ASN A 266 -4.15 10.45 8.31
N TRP A 267 -5.25 11.12 8.00
CA TRP A 267 -5.71 11.42 6.65
C TRP A 267 -6.45 12.74 6.59
N ALA A 268 -6.42 13.38 5.42
CA ALA A 268 -7.23 14.56 5.13
C ALA A 268 -8.68 14.15 4.84
N PRO A 269 -9.68 14.94 5.26
CA PRO A 269 -11.08 14.65 4.95
C PRO A 269 -11.34 14.59 3.43
N PHE A 270 -12.25 13.72 3.00
CA PHE A 270 -12.65 13.63 1.60
C PHE A 270 -13.09 14.98 1.03
N SER A 271 -13.93 15.74 1.77
CA SER A 271 -14.41 17.06 1.35
C SER A 271 -13.28 18.08 1.14
N PHE A 272 -12.23 18.02 1.96
CA PHE A 272 -11.04 18.85 1.77
C PHE A 272 -10.33 18.49 0.46
N LEU A 273 -10.16 17.20 0.18
CA LEU A 273 -9.47 16.74 -1.03
C LEU A 273 -10.26 17.04 -2.31
N GLU A 274 -11.61 16.97 -2.26
CA GLU A 274 -12.48 17.45 -3.33
C GLU A 274 -12.24 18.94 -3.59
N LYS A 275 -12.29 19.76 -2.53
CA LYS A 275 -12.05 21.20 -2.65
C LYS A 275 -10.67 21.54 -3.19
N ARG A 276 -9.63 20.82 -2.73
CA ARG A 276 -8.26 20.96 -3.25
C ARG A 276 -8.21 20.65 -4.75
N THR A 277 -8.92 19.62 -5.18
CA THR A 277 -9.00 19.24 -6.60
C THR A 277 -9.70 20.31 -7.45
N GLU A 278 -10.81 20.87 -6.99
CA GLU A 278 -11.52 21.97 -7.64
C GLU A 278 -10.62 23.21 -7.82
N LEU A 279 -9.92 23.59 -6.74
CA LEU A 279 -8.99 24.74 -6.77
C LEU A 279 -7.83 24.51 -7.76
N SER A 280 -7.32 23.28 -7.81
CA SER A 280 -6.29 22.90 -8.78
C SER A 280 -6.80 23.01 -10.23
N ASP A 281 -8.05 22.61 -10.50
CA ASP A 281 -8.68 22.73 -11.81
C ASP A 281 -8.87 24.16 -12.26
N ALA A 282 -9.18 25.02 -11.30
CA ALA A 282 -9.32 26.44 -11.52
C ALA A 282 -7.97 27.20 -11.62
N ASN A 283 -6.82 26.49 -11.48
CA ASN A 283 -5.47 27.08 -11.40
C ASN A 283 -5.30 28.10 -10.25
N LEU A 284 -5.93 27.82 -9.11
CA LEU A 284 -5.96 28.69 -7.93
C LEU A 284 -5.00 28.18 -6.84
N GLY A 285 -3.71 27.97 -7.16
CA GLY A 285 -2.70 27.39 -6.27
C GLY A 285 -2.57 28.11 -4.91
N THR A 286 -2.59 29.44 -4.89
CA THR A 286 -2.54 30.22 -3.63
C THR A 286 -3.71 29.89 -2.66
N TYR A 287 -4.88 29.55 -3.21
CA TYR A 287 -6.02 29.13 -2.39
C TYR A 287 -5.87 27.72 -1.86
N ILE A 288 -5.10 26.87 -2.54
CA ILE A 288 -4.75 25.54 -1.99
C ILE A 288 -3.90 25.69 -0.75
N ASP A 289 -2.90 26.58 -0.75
CA ASP A 289 -2.05 26.84 0.43
C ASP A 289 -2.88 27.35 1.63
N LEU A 290 -3.86 28.23 1.36
CA LEU A 290 -4.78 28.72 2.38
C LEU A 290 -5.68 27.60 2.92
N LEU A 291 -6.24 26.78 2.05
CA LEU A 291 -7.09 25.64 2.42
C LEU A 291 -6.32 24.63 3.28
N GLU A 292 -5.07 24.34 2.93
CA GLU A 292 -4.20 23.46 3.72
C GLU A 292 -3.86 24.06 5.09
N HIS A 293 -3.65 25.38 5.16
CA HIS A 293 -3.44 26.07 6.42
C HIS A 293 -4.68 25.98 7.32
N GLU A 294 -5.86 26.25 6.79
CA GLU A 294 -7.13 26.12 7.51
C GLU A 294 -7.33 24.70 8.05
N LEU A 295 -7.05 23.67 7.23
CA LEU A 295 -7.15 22.28 7.68
C LEU A 295 -6.22 22.00 8.87
N ARG A 296 -4.96 22.44 8.80
CA ARG A 296 -4.00 22.24 9.89
C ARG A 296 -4.43 22.94 11.17
N GLU A 297 -5.02 24.14 11.08
CA GLU A 297 -5.57 24.84 12.25
C GLU A 297 -6.79 24.10 12.83
N ASN A 298 -7.71 23.64 11.99
CA ASN A 298 -8.89 22.88 12.43
C ASN A 298 -8.50 21.55 13.09
N ASN A 299 -7.50 20.85 12.53
CA ASN A 299 -7.02 19.58 13.11
C ASN A 299 -6.50 19.72 14.54
N LYS A 300 -6.08 20.91 14.97
CA LYS A 300 -5.64 21.15 16.36
C LYS A 300 -6.76 20.95 17.40
N GLU A 301 -8.01 21.02 16.99
CA GLU A 301 -9.14 20.70 17.86
C GLU A 301 -9.16 19.21 18.26
N PHE A 302 -8.50 18.36 17.47
CA PHE A 302 -8.41 16.91 17.66
C PHE A 302 -7.03 16.44 18.12
N ILE A 303 -6.26 17.33 18.77
CA ILE A 303 -4.88 17.06 19.21
C ILE A 303 -4.77 15.88 20.17
N ASP A 304 -5.87 15.54 20.87
CA ASP A 304 -5.96 14.41 21.79
C ASP A 304 -6.21 13.05 21.09
N TRP A 305 -6.37 13.05 19.77
CA TRP A 305 -6.40 11.82 18.98
C TRP A 305 -4.98 11.29 18.76
N GLU A 306 -4.36 10.93 19.88
CA GLU A 306 -2.99 10.40 19.98
C GLU A 306 -3.03 9.04 20.66
N VAL A 307 -2.25 8.08 20.15
CA VAL A 307 -2.14 6.77 20.81
C VAL A 307 -1.15 6.85 21.96
N THR A 308 -1.67 6.64 23.16
CA THR A 308 -0.91 6.61 24.41
C THR A 308 -0.78 5.18 24.94
N GLU A 309 0.06 4.98 25.94
CA GLU A 309 0.21 3.70 26.64
C GLU A 309 -1.12 3.25 27.26
N GLU A 310 -1.89 4.18 27.83
CA GLU A 310 -3.22 3.91 28.41
C GLU A 310 -4.21 3.41 27.34
N MET A 311 -4.12 3.96 26.12
CA MET A 311 -4.93 3.48 25.00
C MET A 311 -4.52 2.07 24.59
N MET A 312 -3.22 1.77 24.55
CA MET A 312 -2.73 0.42 24.24
C MET A 312 -3.14 -0.62 25.30
N GLU A 313 -3.22 -0.25 26.58
CA GLU A 313 -3.71 -1.12 27.65
C GLU A 313 -5.18 -1.55 27.49
N LYS A 314 -6.01 -0.78 26.76
CA LYS A 314 -7.42 -1.11 26.47
C LYS A 314 -7.58 -2.18 25.38
N THR A 315 -6.54 -2.43 24.63
CA THR A 315 -6.55 -3.45 23.58
C THR A 315 -6.54 -4.85 24.19
N LYS A 316 -6.72 -5.86 23.36
CA LYS A 316 -6.78 -7.25 23.80
C LYS A 316 -5.50 -7.65 24.55
N ASP A 317 -5.66 -7.96 25.83
CA ASP A 317 -4.56 -8.28 26.75
C ASP A 317 -3.47 -7.16 26.84
N GLY A 318 -3.78 -5.94 26.42
CA GLY A 318 -2.83 -4.82 26.31
C GLY A 318 -1.72 -5.07 25.26
N LYS A 319 -1.96 -5.94 24.26
CA LYS A 319 -0.93 -6.47 23.35
C LYS A 319 -1.34 -6.48 21.89
N ALA A 320 -2.26 -5.58 21.50
CA ALA A 320 -2.61 -5.47 20.09
C ALA A 320 -1.38 -5.24 19.21
N LEU A 321 -1.42 -5.79 18.01
CA LEU A 321 -0.44 -5.47 16.98
C LEU A 321 -0.64 -4.02 16.55
N LEU A 322 0.34 -3.15 16.84
CA LEU A 322 0.35 -1.78 16.33
C LEU A 322 0.97 -1.79 14.93
N MET A 323 0.27 -1.19 13.97
CA MET A 323 0.71 -1.01 12.59
C MET A 323 0.61 0.46 12.17
N HIS A 324 1.43 0.88 11.22
CA HIS A 324 1.40 2.24 10.70
C HIS A 324 2.16 2.35 9.37
N ASP A 325 1.63 3.13 8.43
CA ASP A 325 2.34 3.51 7.21
C ASP A 325 3.40 4.58 7.52
N ILE A 326 4.61 4.14 7.85
CA ILE A 326 5.72 5.05 8.21
C ILE A 326 6.10 5.99 7.04
N PRO A 327 6.45 7.26 7.30
CA PRO A 327 6.87 7.82 8.60
C PRO A 327 5.71 8.16 9.53
N VAL A 328 5.95 8.01 10.83
CA VAL A 328 5.02 8.36 11.91
C VAL A 328 5.34 9.75 12.45
N ASP A 329 4.31 10.54 12.74
CA ASP A 329 4.46 11.75 13.55
C ASP A 329 4.43 11.37 15.04
N VAL A 330 5.61 11.38 15.65
CA VAL A 330 5.82 10.93 17.03
C VAL A 330 5.98 12.12 17.96
N THR A 331 5.14 12.22 18.97
CA THR A 331 5.22 13.25 20.00
C THR A 331 6.60 13.27 20.67
N ASP A 332 7.15 14.45 20.81
CA ASP A 332 8.47 14.74 21.42
C ASP A 332 9.68 14.13 20.67
N ILE A 333 9.48 13.53 19.48
CA ILE A 333 10.56 13.05 18.61
C ILE A 333 10.56 13.79 17.27
N THR A 334 9.47 13.69 16.49
CA THR A 334 9.37 14.32 15.16
C THR A 334 8.56 15.61 15.19
N CYS A 335 7.70 15.76 16.19
CA CYS A 335 6.82 16.91 16.37
C CYS A 335 6.47 17.10 17.84
N ILE A 336 5.82 18.24 18.19
CA ILE A 336 5.39 18.53 19.57
C ILE A 336 4.23 17.61 19.99
N ARG A 337 3.30 17.37 19.09
CA ARG A 337 2.17 16.43 19.22
C ARG A 337 1.97 15.71 17.91
N GLY A 338 1.72 14.41 17.96
CA GLY A 338 1.63 13.54 16.78
C GLY A 338 0.64 12.40 16.95
N GLU A 339 0.81 11.39 16.13
CA GLU A 339 -0.09 10.24 16.04
C GLU A 339 0.03 9.30 17.24
N MET A 340 1.19 9.25 17.88
CA MET A 340 1.45 8.43 19.06
C MET A 340 2.57 9.00 19.93
N THR A 341 2.60 8.58 21.22
CA THR A 341 3.66 8.95 22.15
C THR A 341 4.99 8.29 21.78
N ALA A 342 6.10 8.90 22.24
CA ALA A 342 7.44 8.34 22.07
C ALA A 342 7.58 6.94 22.68
N GLN A 343 6.91 6.66 23.80
CA GLN A 343 6.93 5.37 24.48
C GLN A 343 6.25 4.28 23.64
N VAL A 344 5.05 4.56 23.13
CA VAL A 344 4.31 3.64 22.24
C VAL A 344 5.12 3.36 20.99
N TYR A 345 5.66 4.40 20.35
CA TYR A 345 6.51 4.25 19.17
C TYR A 345 7.73 3.36 19.43
N ASN A 346 8.51 3.67 20.46
CA ASN A 346 9.74 2.93 20.78
C ASN A 346 9.45 1.46 21.15
N ALA A 347 8.35 1.19 21.86
CA ALA A 347 7.95 -0.16 22.22
C ALA A 347 7.57 -1.01 20.98
N ASN A 348 7.08 -0.38 19.91
CA ASN A 348 6.57 -1.05 18.70
C ASN A 348 7.48 -0.88 17.47
N LEU A 349 8.60 -0.16 17.58
CA LEU A 349 9.48 0.22 16.46
C LEU A 349 9.89 -0.98 15.60
N THR A 350 10.28 -2.10 16.21
CA THR A 350 10.68 -3.31 15.49
C THR A 350 9.52 -3.86 14.63
N GLY A 351 8.30 -3.79 15.15
CA GLY A 351 7.09 -4.18 14.42
C GLY A 351 6.83 -3.29 13.22
N LEU A 352 6.84 -1.97 13.43
CA LEU A 352 6.62 -0.96 12.39
C LEU A 352 7.67 -1.06 11.26
N LEU A 353 8.94 -1.24 11.60
CA LEU A 353 9.99 -1.44 10.59
C LEU A 353 9.85 -2.78 9.85
N SER A 354 9.37 -3.83 10.54
CA SER A 354 9.13 -5.12 9.90
C SER A 354 7.96 -5.08 8.92
N GLU A 355 6.90 -4.32 9.22
CA GLU A 355 5.78 -4.03 8.34
C GLU A 355 6.25 -3.29 7.08
N ALA A 356 6.92 -2.15 7.24
CA ALA A 356 7.45 -1.38 6.12
C ALA A 356 8.40 -2.20 5.24
N GLY A 357 9.18 -3.09 5.85
CA GLY A 357 10.08 -4.01 5.16
C GLY A 357 9.39 -5.07 4.29
N MET A 358 8.05 -5.19 4.32
CA MET A 358 7.31 -6.09 3.41
C MET A 358 7.10 -5.50 2.01
N ARG A 359 7.02 -4.19 1.87
CA ARG A 359 6.73 -3.49 0.60
C ARG A 359 7.62 -3.93 -0.57
N PRO A 360 8.96 -4.02 -0.44
CA PRO A 360 9.82 -4.45 -1.54
C PRO A 360 9.48 -5.84 -2.06
N TYR A 361 9.10 -6.75 -1.18
CA TYR A 361 8.76 -8.12 -1.58
C TYR A 361 7.40 -8.20 -2.27
N VAL A 362 6.44 -7.36 -1.88
CA VAL A 362 5.14 -7.22 -2.56
C VAL A 362 5.35 -6.70 -3.98
N ILE A 363 6.17 -5.66 -4.15
CA ILE A 363 6.52 -5.12 -5.47
C ILE A 363 7.21 -6.18 -6.33
N ALA A 364 8.22 -6.86 -5.79
CA ALA A 364 8.92 -7.93 -6.51
C ALA A 364 7.97 -9.08 -6.89
N ALA A 365 7.04 -9.45 -6.00
CA ALA A 365 6.03 -10.46 -6.28
C ALA A 365 5.08 -10.03 -7.41
N MET A 366 4.60 -8.78 -7.39
CA MET A 366 3.78 -8.23 -8.47
C MET A 366 4.50 -8.30 -9.82
N ILE A 367 5.77 -7.88 -9.86
CA ILE A 367 6.57 -7.91 -11.10
C ILE A 367 6.74 -9.34 -11.62
N ILE A 368 7.18 -10.29 -10.78
CA ILE A 368 7.43 -11.67 -11.23
C ILE A 368 6.15 -12.39 -11.63
N LEU A 369 5.04 -12.16 -10.92
CA LEU A 369 3.73 -12.76 -11.24
C LEU A 369 3.16 -12.19 -12.55
N ALA A 370 3.40 -10.91 -12.85
CA ALA A 370 2.96 -10.29 -14.10
C ALA A 370 3.85 -10.65 -15.30
N LYS A 371 5.13 -10.94 -15.08
CA LYS A 371 6.11 -11.18 -16.16
C LYS A 371 6.36 -12.67 -16.42
N SER A 372 5.98 -13.57 -15.51
CA SER A 372 6.13 -15.02 -15.65
C SER A 372 4.80 -15.69 -15.96
N GLU A 373 4.75 -16.49 -17.03
CA GLU A 373 3.58 -17.35 -17.30
C GLU A 373 3.40 -18.44 -16.24
N ASP A 374 4.51 -18.99 -15.73
CA ASP A 374 4.54 -20.01 -14.68
C ASP A 374 5.41 -19.55 -13.50
N PRO A 375 4.85 -18.75 -12.58
CA PRO A 375 5.58 -18.28 -11.40
C PRO A 375 6.11 -19.42 -10.54
N LYS A 376 5.35 -20.49 -10.38
CA LYS A 376 5.77 -21.65 -9.59
C LYS A 376 7.05 -22.30 -10.14
N ALA A 377 7.14 -22.47 -11.45
CA ALA A 377 8.36 -22.96 -12.09
C ALA A 377 9.51 -21.94 -11.96
N ALA A 378 9.23 -20.64 -12.11
CA ALA A 378 10.24 -19.60 -11.93
C ALA A 378 10.85 -19.63 -10.51
N PHE A 379 10.04 -19.70 -9.47
CA PHE A 379 10.52 -19.77 -8.08
C PHE A 379 11.27 -21.07 -7.78
N LYS A 380 10.85 -22.21 -8.34
CA LYS A 380 11.61 -23.48 -8.24
C LYS A 380 12.98 -23.33 -8.86
N THR A 381 13.08 -22.75 -10.07
CA THR A 381 14.37 -22.53 -10.75
C THR A 381 15.29 -21.62 -9.93
N ILE A 382 14.76 -20.56 -9.31
CA ILE A 382 15.52 -19.69 -8.39
C ILE A 382 16.07 -20.50 -7.21
N ALA A 383 15.24 -21.33 -6.61
CA ALA A 383 15.62 -22.15 -5.46
C ALA A 383 16.70 -23.19 -5.83
N GLU A 384 16.53 -23.87 -6.94
CA GLU A 384 17.49 -24.90 -7.46
C GLU A 384 18.83 -24.26 -7.82
N ARG A 385 18.82 -23.06 -8.41
CA ARG A 385 20.03 -22.32 -8.75
C ARG A 385 20.82 -21.93 -7.50
N ALA A 386 20.14 -21.64 -6.40
CA ALA A 386 20.66 -21.33 -5.06
C ALA A 386 21.86 -20.35 -5.05
N THR A 387 21.89 -19.40 -5.98
CA THR A 387 23.00 -18.42 -6.08
C THR A 387 22.99 -17.52 -4.86
N GLY A 388 24.14 -17.43 -4.17
CA GLY A 388 24.30 -16.52 -3.03
C GLY A 388 24.21 -15.06 -3.46
N ARG A 389 23.63 -14.22 -2.59
CA ARG A 389 23.58 -12.77 -2.80
C ARG A 389 24.91 -12.07 -2.45
N TYR A 390 25.61 -12.62 -1.48
CA TYR A 390 26.92 -12.18 -1.04
C TYR A 390 27.77 -13.36 -0.55
N PHE A 391 29.08 -13.16 -0.47
CA PHE A 391 30.07 -14.14 -0.04
C PHE A 391 30.38 -14.00 1.44
#